data_3851fd0e123194a00e6a740a84ae6065
#
_entry.id   3851fd0e123194a00e6a740a84ae6065
#
_cell.length_a   1.000
_cell.length_b   1.000
_cell.length_c   1.000
_cell.angle_alpha   90.00
_cell.angle_beta   90.00
_cell.angle_gamma   90.00
#
_symmetry.space_group_name_H-M   'P 1'
#
loop_
_entity.id
_entity.type
_entity.pdbx_description
1 polymer ?
#
loop_
_entity_poly.entity_id
_entity_poly.type
_entity_poly.pdbx_seq_one_letter_code
_entity_poly.pdbx_strand_id
1 'polypeptide(L)'
;MKSYLKKSLVLILFGFIFHILFISYFHVGMLWIFDRETGANDSVNTVLLHTDTATSDTRGLKRPSSDVMYSICTYDVKYKPLIITTPIPDSYWSISFYSKNTDNYVTLNDLDIENKYLKVYLVGINSQPKKVSNGMVVVSPSDTGYILIRMFIGNGENMQQLKDFQESLSCIEYNDI
;
A
#
# COMPACT_ATOMS: atom_id res chain seq x y z
N MET A 1 -10.99 0.73 53.37
CA MET A 1 -11.46 -0.16 52.29
C MET A 1 -12.18 0.59 51.16
N LYS A 2 -13.23 1.36 51.39
CA LYS A 2 -13.98 2.13 50.35
C LYS A 2 -13.13 3.15 49.59
N SER A 3 -12.10 3.75 50.19
CA SER A 3 -11.21 4.72 49.52
C SER A 3 -10.25 4.06 48.49
N TYR A 4 -9.70 2.89 48.84
CA TYR A 4 -8.84 2.15 47.92
C TYR A 4 -9.61 1.60 46.69
N LEU A 5 -10.84 1.14 46.95
CA LEU A 5 -11.72 0.66 45.87
C LEU A 5 -12.05 1.77 44.87
N LYS A 6 -12.33 2.98 45.32
CA LYS A 6 -12.56 4.14 44.47
C LYS A 6 -11.30 4.48 43.64
N LYS A 7 -10.12 4.47 44.25
CA LYS A 7 -8.84 4.75 43.56
C LYS A 7 -8.56 3.69 42.52
N SER A 8 -8.75 2.41 42.84
CA SER A 8 -8.58 1.32 41.86
C SER A 8 -9.55 1.45 40.69
N LEU A 9 -10.81 1.79 40.93
CA LEU A 9 -11.80 1.99 39.88
C LEU A 9 -11.41 3.14 38.94
N VAL A 10 -10.90 4.24 39.48
CA VAL A 10 -10.41 5.38 38.66
C VAL A 10 -9.23 4.99 37.82
N LEU A 11 -8.28 4.22 38.36
CA LEU A 11 -7.12 3.74 37.60
C LEU A 11 -7.53 2.79 36.46
N ILE A 12 -8.46 1.88 36.70
CA ILE A 12 -8.99 0.97 35.70
C ILE A 12 -9.69 1.76 34.57
N LEU A 13 -10.52 2.73 34.94
CA LEU A 13 -11.22 3.57 33.98
C LEU A 13 -10.24 4.38 33.11
N PHE A 14 -9.21 4.96 33.75
CA PHE A 14 -8.16 5.69 33.03
C PHE A 14 -7.38 4.78 32.08
N GLY A 15 -7.01 3.59 32.55
CA GLY A 15 -6.33 2.58 31.69
C GLY A 15 -7.19 2.15 30.50
N PHE A 16 -8.49 1.99 30.71
CA PHE A 16 -9.44 1.63 29.64
C PHE A 16 -9.57 2.75 28.60
N ILE A 17 -9.72 4.00 29.03
CA ILE A 17 -9.78 5.16 28.14
C ILE A 17 -8.47 5.28 27.35
N PHE A 18 -7.32 5.17 28.03
CA PHE A 18 -6.02 5.20 27.35
C PHE A 18 -5.88 4.10 26.32
N HIS A 19 -6.32 2.89 26.63
CA HIS A 19 -6.29 1.76 25.71
C HIS A 19 -7.12 2.00 24.45
N ILE A 20 -8.34 2.51 24.61
CA ILE A 20 -9.18 2.87 23.45
C ILE A 20 -8.53 3.95 22.59
N LEU A 21 -8.01 5.01 23.21
CA LEU A 21 -7.31 6.08 22.48
C LEU A 21 -6.06 5.55 21.77
N PHE A 22 -5.29 4.69 22.43
CA PHE A 22 -4.11 4.09 21.83
C PHE A 22 -4.46 3.27 20.60
N ILE A 23 -5.42 2.35 20.67
CA ILE A 23 -5.85 1.55 19.52
C ILE A 23 -6.36 2.44 18.39
N SER A 24 -7.15 3.47 18.72
CA SER A 24 -7.77 4.36 17.72
C SER A 24 -6.74 5.22 16.97
N TYR A 25 -5.66 5.62 17.60
CA TYR A 25 -4.68 6.55 17.02
C TYR A 25 -3.31 5.93 16.69
N PHE A 26 -3.06 4.69 17.12
CA PHE A 26 -1.76 4.03 16.88
C PHE A 26 -1.40 3.94 15.40
N HIS A 27 -2.37 3.59 14.55
CA HIS A 27 -2.15 3.49 13.11
C HIS A 27 -1.78 4.85 12.48
N VAL A 28 -2.37 5.95 12.96
CA VAL A 28 -2.06 7.31 12.48
C VAL A 28 -0.60 7.65 12.77
N GLY A 29 -0.13 7.33 13.99
CA GLY A 29 1.27 7.54 14.36
C GLY A 29 2.23 6.68 13.54
N MET A 30 1.88 5.44 13.27
CA MET A 30 2.70 4.54 12.44
C MET A 30 2.78 5.02 11.00
N LEU A 31 1.67 5.48 10.42
CA LEU A 31 1.66 6.04 9.05
C LEU A 31 2.48 7.34 8.98
N TRP A 32 2.36 8.22 9.98
CA TRP A 32 3.17 9.44 10.04
C TRP A 32 4.68 9.14 10.06
N ILE A 33 5.11 8.11 10.80
CA ILE A 33 6.52 7.67 10.80
C ILE A 33 6.90 7.14 9.41
N PHE A 34 6.06 6.30 8.82
CA PHE A 34 6.28 5.76 7.48
C PHE A 34 6.41 6.86 6.43
N ASP A 35 5.48 7.81 6.41
CA ASP A 35 5.49 8.95 5.48
C ASP A 35 6.76 9.79 5.63
N ARG A 36 7.20 10.00 6.87
CA ARG A 36 8.42 10.75 7.15
C ARG A 36 9.69 10.02 6.71
N GLU A 37 9.76 8.70 6.92
CA GLU A 37 10.94 7.90 6.55
C GLU A 37 11.04 7.69 5.04
N THR A 38 9.94 7.64 4.34
CA THR A 38 9.87 7.34 2.91
C THR A 38 9.67 8.57 2.02
N GLY A 39 9.30 9.73 2.58
CA GLY A 39 8.92 10.91 1.80
C GLY A 39 7.58 10.76 1.08
N ALA A 40 6.71 9.90 1.57
CA ALA A 40 5.43 9.54 0.91
C ALA A 40 4.52 10.74 0.65
N ASN A 41 4.53 11.75 1.52
CA ASN A 41 3.73 12.97 1.35
C ASN A 41 4.19 13.85 0.20
N ASP A 42 5.45 13.74 -0.22
CA ASP A 42 6.03 14.56 -1.29
C ASP A 42 5.88 13.90 -2.68
N SER A 43 5.43 12.64 -2.72
CA SER A 43 5.40 11.81 -3.92
C SER A 43 4.07 11.06 -4.11
N VAL A 44 2.96 11.78 -3.93
CA VAL A 44 1.61 11.21 -4.12
C VAL A 44 1.34 10.93 -5.60
N ASN A 45 0.63 9.83 -5.89
CA ASN A 45 0.32 9.37 -7.24
C ASN A 45 1.55 9.08 -8.11
N THR A 46 2.64 8.68 -7.46
CA THR A 46 3.88 8.25 -8.12
C THR A 46 4.43 7.01 -7.44
N VAL A 47 5.33 6.34 -8.10
CA VAL A 47 6.07 5.24 -7.48
C VAL A 47 7.10 5.82 -6.52
N LEU A 48 6.96 5.45 -5.24
CA LEU A 48 7.75 6.02 -4.15
C LEU A 48 9.03 5.23 -3.88
N LEU A 49 8.94 3.93 -3.88
CA LEU A 49 10.03 3.05 -3.49
C LEU A 49 10.14 1.88 -4.45
N HIS A 50 11.34 1.70 -4.99
CA HIS A 50 11.77 0.46 -5.60
C HIS A 50 12.89 -0.13 -4.74
N THR A 51 12.77 -1.39 -4.36
CA THR A 51 13.87 -2.07 -3.67
C THR A 51 14.48 -3.10 -4.61
N ASP A 52 15.79 -3.21 -4.62
CA ASP A 52 16.47 -4.36 -5.21
C ASP A 52 16.18 -5.61 -4.37
N THR A 53 17.15 -6.11 -3.66
CA THR A 53 16.97 -7.13 -2.63
C THR A 53 16.93 -6.50 -1.25
N ALA A 54 16.03 -6.98 -0.41
CA ALA A 54 15.99 -6.49 0.97
C ALA A 54 17.24 -6.93 1.74
N THR A 55 17.90 -5.98 2.38
CA THR A 55 19.05 -6.18 3.26
C THR A 55 18.70 -5.75 4.68
N SER A 56 19.61 -5.99 5.64
CA SER A 56 19.46 -5.49 7.02
C SER A 56 19.28 -3.97 7.11
N ASP A 57 19.72 -3.25 6.10
CA ASP A 57 19.71 -1.79 6.06
C ASP A 57 18.52 -1.21 5.27
N THR A 58 17.69 -2.09 4.67
CA THR A 58 16.49 -1.66 3.95
C THR A 58 15.51 -0.97 4.90
N ARG A 59 15.21 0.29 4.62
CA ARG A 59 14.27 1.12 5.38
C ARG A 59 12.94 1.25 4.63
N GLY A 60 11.90 1.68 5.35
CA GLY A 60 10.55 1.88 4.80
C GLY A 60 9.65 0.65 4.83
N LEU A 61 10.21 -0.55 4.83
CA LEU A 61 9.45 -1.80 5.01
C LEU A 61 9.88 -2.49 6.30
N LYS A 62 8.93 -2.99 7.09
CA LYS A 62 9.23 -3.77 8.28
C LYS A 62 9.40 -5.24 7.92
N ARG A 63 10.60 -5.78 8.15
CA ARG A 63 10.95 -7.19 7.90
C ARG A 63 10.70 -7.62 6.45
N PRO A 64 11.25 -6.92 5.46
CA PRO A 64 11.12 -7.34 4.08
C PRO A 64 11.84 -8.69 3.88
N SER A 65 11.30 -9.52 2.97
CA SER A 65 11.96 -10.76 2.58
C SER A 65 13.10 -10.46 1.61
N SER A 66 14.22 -11.17 1.73
CA SER A 66 15.34 -11.09 0.79
C SER A 66 15.00 -11.67 -0.60
N ASP A 67 13.95 -12.48 -0.68
CA ASP A 67 13.55 -13.20 -1.89
C ASP A 67 12.48 -12.46 -2.69
N VAL A 68 12.15 -11.23 -2.28
CA VAL A 68 11.08 -10.43 -2.86
C VAL A 68 11.56 -9.01 -3.14
N MET A 69 11.31 -8.53 -4.34
CA MET A 69 11.43 -7.11 -4.70
C MET A 69 10.13 -6.39 -4.39
N TYR A 70 10.25 -5.17 -3.89
CA TYR A 70 9.11 -4.36 -3.46
C TYR A 70 9.06 -3.05 -4.23
N SER A 71 7.85 -2.65 -4.61
CA SER A 71 7.56 -1.29 -5.08
C SER A 71 6.34 -0.75 -4.33
N ILE A 72 6.39 0.52 -3.97
CA ILE A 72 5.31 1.20 -3.24
C ILE A 72 4.89 2.41 -4.05
N CYS A 73 3.57 2.58 -4.19
CA CYS A 73 2.96 3.80 -4.67
C CYS A 73 2.00 4.33 -3.60
N THR A 74 2.11 5.60 -3.24
CA THR A 74 1.08 6.29 -2.46
C THR A 74 0.04 6.86 -3.40
N TYR A 75 -1.23 6.82 -3.00
CA TYR A 75 -2.31 7.33 -3.84
C TYR A 75 -3.21 8.33 -3.13
N ASP A 76 -3.72 9.29 -3.91
CA ASP A 76 -4.87 10.12 -3.59
C ASP A 76 -5.85 10.07 -4.78
N VAL A 77 -7.01 9.46 -4.54
CA VAL A 77 -8.08 9.29 -5.53
C VAL A 77 -9.31 10.12 -5.19
N LYS A 78 -9.15 11.15 -4.38
CA LYS A 78 -10.25 12.01 -3.93
C LYS A 78 -10.96 12.70 -5.10
N TYR A 79 -10.20 13.20 -6.05
CA TYR A 79 -10.72 14.00 -7.16
C TYR A 79 -10.56 13.34 -8.52
N LYS A 80 -9.55 12.51 -8.69
CA LYS A 80 -9.23 11.83 -9.95
C LYS A 80 -8.91 10.37 -9.71
N PRO A 81 -9.33 9.48 -10.60
CA PRO A 81 -8.89 8.09 -10.57
C PRO A 81 -7.39 7.98 -10.86
N LEU A 82 -6.80 6.90 -10.40
CA LEU A 82 -5.42 6.53 -10.69
C LEU A 82 -5.39 5.35 -11.65
N ILE A 83 -4.43 5.35 -12.55
CA ILE A 83 -4.15 4.20 -13.39
C ILE A 83 -2.80 3.59 -13.00
N ILE A 84 -2.81 2.31 -12.71
CA ILE A 84 -1.63 1.52 -12.40
C ILE A 84 -1.40 0.56 -13.55
N THR A 85 -0.22 0.60 -14.12
CA THR A 85 0.17 -0.29 -15.22
C THR A 85 1.56 -0.85 -14.98
N THR A 86 1.71 -2.15 -15.24
CA THR A 86 3.00 -2.83 -15.19
C THR A 86 2.95 -4.10 -16.04
N PRO A 87 4.03 -4.49 -16.70
CA PRO A 87 4.20 -5.85 -17.18
C PRO A 87 4.12 -6.84 -16.01
N ILE A 88 3.74 -8.06 -16.28
CA ILE A 88 3.63 -9.12 -15.29
C ILE A 88 4.76 -10.11 -15.51
N PRO A 89 5.59 -10.42 -14.48
CA PRO A 89 6.62 -11.45 -14.59
C PRO A 89 6.01 -12.84 -14.66
N ASP A 90 6.75 -13.80 -15.23
CA ASP A 90 6.35 -15.22 -15.25
C ASP A 90 6.49 -15.89 -13.86
N SER A 91 7.17 -15.25 -12.91
CA SER A 91 7.27 -15.67 -11.50
C SER A 91 6.11 -15.12 -10.67
N TYR A 92 5.96 -15.61 -9.43
CA TYR A 92 4.97 -15.08 -8.50
C TYR A 92 5.10 -13.56 -8.32
N TRP A 93 3.98 -12.88 -8.40
CA TRP A 93 3.84 -11.48 -8.09
C TRP A 93 2.51 -11.22 -7.37
N SER A 94 2.43 -10.10 -6.67
CA SER A 94 1.17 -9.62 -6.10
C SER A 94 1.14 -8.09 -6.03
N ILE A 95 -0.05 -7.52 -6.19
CA ILE A 95 -0.35 -6.13 -5.92
C ILE A 95 -1.42 -6.04 -4.85
N SER A 96 -1.14 -5.33 -3.78
CA SER A 96 -2.03 -5.19 -2.63
C SER A 96 -2.38 -3.72 -2.42
N PHE A 97 -3.66 -3.45 -2.24
CA PHE A 97 -4.21 -2.12 -2.03
C PHE A 97 -4.60 -1.95 -0.56
N TYR A 98 -4.08 -0.90 0.05
CA TYR A 98 -4.29 -0.57 1.45
C TYR A 98 -4.97 0.78 1.57
N SER A 99 -6.01 0.87 2.40
CA SER A 99 -6.68 2.11 2.74
C SER A 99 -5.85 2.94 3.73
N LYS A 100 -6.29 4.17 4.00
CA LYS A 100 -5.62 5.10 4.92
C LYS A 100 -5.41 4.53 6.33
N ASN A 101 -6.25 3.63 6.80
CA ASN A 101 -6.12 2.97 8.10
C ASN A 101 -5.29 1.69 8.06
N THR A 102 -4.56 1.44 6.95
CA THR A 102 -3.72 0.27 6.69
C THR A 102 -4.45 -1.06 6.44
N ASP A 103 -5.77 -1.05 6.35
CA ASP A 103 -6.52 -2.24 5.99
C ASP A 103 -6.27 -2.63 4.53
N ASN A 104 -5.89 -3.88 4.29
CA ASN A 104 -5.83 -4.45 2.96
C ASN A 104 -7.27 -4.75 2.48
N TYR A 105 -7.71 -4.14 1.40
CA TYR A 105 -9.07 -4.33 0.89
C TYR A 105 -9.11 -5.07 -0.45
N VAL A 106 -8.03 -5.08 -1.22
CA VAL A 106 -7.89 -5.87 -2.46
C VAL A 106 -6.47 -6.36 -2.60
N THR A 107 -6.30 -7.60 -3.00
CA THR A 107 -5.02 -8.15 -3.46
C THR A 107 -5.26 -8.92 -4.75
N LEU A 108 -4.44 -8.66 -5.75
CA LEU A 108 -4.40 -9.40 -7.02
C LEU A 108 -3.03 -10.08 -7.14
N ASN A 109 -2.99 -11.24 -7.76
CA ASN A 109 -1.78 -12.01 -7.93
C ASN A 109 -1.74 -12.73 -9.29
N ASP A 110 -0.75 -13.56 -9.50
CA ASP A 110 -0.53 -14.35 -10.71
C ASP A 110 -1.66 -15.34 -11.04
N LEU A 111 -2.49 -15.72 -10.07
CA LEU A 111 -3.65 -16.58 -10.28
C LEU A 111 -4.90 -15.81 -10.75
N ASP A 112 -4.94 -14.52 -10.52
CA ASP A 112 -6.11 -13.67 -10.84
C ASP A 112 -6.06 -13.09 -12.26
N ILE A 113 -4.88 -13.07 -12.88
CA ILE A 113 -4.65 -12.38 -14.15
C ILE A 113 -3.87 -13.25 -15.12
N GLU A 114 -4.51 -13.61 -16.24
CA GLU A 114 -3.90 -14.41 -17.31
C GLU A 114 -3.10 -13.57 -18.33
N ASN A 115 -3.28 -12.25 -18.32
CA ASN A 115 -2.61 -11.34 -19.26
C ASN A 115 -1.16 -11.07 -18.83
N LYS A 116 -0.29 -10.81 -19.81
CA LYS A 116 1.11 -10.40 -19.54
C LYS A 116 1.26 -8.94 -19.12
N TYR A 117 0.17 -8.22 -18.90
CA TYR A 117 0.16 -6.81 -18.57
C TYR A 117 -0.98 -6.49 -17.61
N LEU A 118 -0.65 -5.93 -16.47
CA LEU A 118 -1.59 -5.44 -15.49
C LEU A 118 -2.02 -4.01 -15.84
N LYS A 119 -3.32 -3.77 -15.81
CA LYS A 119 -3.91 -2.44 -15.89
C LYS A 119 -5.05 -2.34 -14.89
N VAL A 120 -4.87 -1.50 -13.88
CA VAL A 120 -5.86 -1.26 -12.83
C VAL A 120 -6.25 0.20 -12.79
N TYR A 121 -7.54 0.46 -12.78
CA TYR A 121 -8.12 1.76 -12.47
C TYR A 121 -8.50 1.77 -10.99
N LEU A 122 -7.73 2.50 -10.19
CA LEU A 122 -8.05 2.74 -8.79
C LEU A 122 -8.92 3.99 -8.70
N VAL A 123 -10.12 3.83 -8.17
CA VAL A 123 -11.13 4.89 -8.10
C VAL A 123 -11.55 5.13 -6.66
N GLY A 124 -11.79 6.37 -6.32
CA GLY A 124 -12.47 6.77 -5.09
C GLY A 124 -13.97 6.76 -5.27
N ILE A 125 -14.71 6.95 -4.19
CA ILE A 125 -16.19 7.01 -4.23
C ILE A 125 -16.67 8.15 -5.15
N ASN A 126 -15.93 9.27 -5.19
CA ASN A 126 -16.29 10.47 -5.94
C ASN A 126 -15.50 10.65 -7.24
N SER A 127 -14.57 9.76 -7.56
CA SER A 127 -13.65 9.89 -8.69
C SER A 127 -13.83 8.78 -9.73
N GLN A 128 -15.08 8.46 -10.08
CA GLN A 128 -15.39 7.43 -11.07
C GLN A 128 -14.95 7.87 -12.48
N PRO A 129 -14.19 7.04 -13.23
CA PRO A 129 -13.84 7.36 -14.61
C PRO A 129 -15.05 7.28 -15.50
N LYS A 130 -15.17 8.18 -16.48
CA LYS A 130 -16.25 8.17 -17.47
C LYS A 130 -16.14 6.99 -18.43
N LYS A 131 -14.92 6.51 -18.67
CA LYS A 131 -14.66 5.42 -19.59
C LYS A 131 -13.51 4.55 -19.06
N VAL A 132 -13.74 3.26 -19.02
CA VAL A 132 -12.73 2.24 -18.69
C VAL A 132 -12.49 1.40 -19.94
N SER A 133 -11.24 1.30 -20.38
CA SER A 133 -10.85 0.45 -21.50
C SER A 133 -9.81 -0.57 -21.07
N ASN A 134 -10.10 -1.85 -21.27
CA ASN A 134 -9.19 -2.99 -21.01
C ASN A 134 -8.43 -2.87 -19.68
N GLY A 135 -9.10 -3.05 -18.54
CA GLY A 135 -8.48 -3.03 -17.23
C GLY A 135 -9.48 -3.38 -16.14
N MET A 136 -8.96 -3.67 -14.97
CA MET A 136 -9.75 -3.92 -13.76
C MET A 136 -10.06 -2.60 -13.05
N VAL A 137 -11.23 -2.51 -12.44
CA VAL A 137 -11.60 -1.38 -11.59
C VAL A 137 -11.54 -1.81 -10.14
N VAL A 138 -10.75 -1.10 -9.34
CA VAL A 138 -10.67 -1.28 -7.89
C VAL A 138 -11.22 -0.03 -7.23
N VAL A 139 -12.19 -0.18 -6.35
CA VAL A 139 -12.81 0.93 -5.60
C VAL A 139 -12.12 1.04 -4.24
N SER A 140 -11.51 2.18 -3.97
CA SER A 140 -10.90 2.46 -2.68
C SER A 140 -11.95 2.88 -1.65
N PRO A 141 -11.91 2.33 -0.43
CA PRO A 141 -12.77 2.74 0.68
C PRO A 141 -12.34 4.07 1.31
N SER A 142 -11.18 4.62 0.93
CA SER A 142 -10.65 5.89 1.43
C SER A 142 -10.05 6.72 0.31
N ASP A 143 -10.02 8.04 0.46
CA ASP A 143 -9.45 8.94 -0.54
C ASP A 143 -7.95 8.70 -0.76
N THR A 144 -7.22 8.32 0.29
CA THR A 144 -5.78 8.10 0.26
C THR A 144 -5.41 6.71 0.76
N GLY A 145 -4.23 6.23 0.40
CA GLY A 145 -3.69 4.96 0.85
C GLY A 145 -2.41 4.56 0.14
N TYR A 146 -2.13 3.27 0.14
CA TYR A 146 -0.89 2.70 -0.36
C TYR A 146 -1.16 1.52 -1.28
N ILE A 147 -0.31 1.36 -2.28
CA ILE A 147 -0.26 0.20 -3.15
C ILE A 147 1.10 -0.45 -2.95
N LEU A 148 1.12 -1.72 -2.61
CA LEU A 148 2.33 -2.51 -2.45
C LEU A 148 2.40 -3.58 -3.52
N ILE A 149 3.43 -3.51 -4.35
CA ILE A 149 3.73 -4.51 -5.37
C ILE A 149 4.89 -5.36 -4.88
N ARG A 150 4.75 -6.66 -5.04
CA ARG A 150 5.75 -7.67 -4.69
C ARG A 150 6.02 -8.56 -5.88
N MET A 151 7.29 -8.85 -6.13
CA MET A 151 7.75 -9.76 -7.18
C MET A 151 8.76 -10.73 -6.60
N PHE A 152 8.54 -12.03 -6.80
CA PHE A 152 9.43 -13.07 -6.29
C PHE A 152 10.68 -13.20 -7.16
N ILE A 153 11.84 -13.14 -6.51
CA ILE A 153 13.14 -13.15 -7.18
C ILE A 153 13.54 -14.57 -7.63
N GLY A 154 13.05 -15.59 -6.91
CA GLY A 154 13.46 -16.96 -7.17
C GLY A 154 14.95 -17.18 -6.93
N ASN A 155 15.60 -17.88 -7.86
CA ASN A 155 17.04 -18.17 -7.79
C ASN A 155 17.93 -17.01 -8.30
N GLY A 156 17.36 -15.82 -8.52
CA GLY A 156 18.09 -14.65 -9.02
C GLY A 156 18.35 -14.63 -10.54
N GLU A 157 17.96 -15.67 -11.26
CA GLU A 157 18.18 -15.77 -12.71
C GLU A 157 17.45 -14.69 -13.52
N ASN A 158 16.33 -14.15 -12.96
CA ASN A 158 15.49 -13.16 -13.62
C ASN A 158 15.61 -11.75 -13.02
N MET A 159 16.65 -11.47 -12.25
CA MET A 159 16.80 -10.20 -11.53
C MET A 159 16.72 -8.98 -12.45
N GLN A 160 17.38 -9.01 -13.60
CA GLN A 160 17.35 -7.90 -14.55
C GLN A 160 15.95 -7.69 -15.11
N GLN A 161 15.26 -8.75 -15.49
CA GLN A 161 13.88 -8.68 -15.97
C GLN A 161 12.93 -8.10 -14.92
N LEU A 162 13.09 -8.46 -13.63
CA LEU A 162 12.29 -7.92 -12.53
C LEU A 162 12.59 -6.43 -12.31
N LYS A 163 13.83 -5.99 -12.47
CA LYS A 163 14.18 -4.56 -12.44
C LYS A 163 13.50 -3.80 -13.57
N ASP A 164 13.54 -4.33 -14.80
CA ASP A 164 12.88 -3.73 -15.95
C ASP A 164 11.36 -3.60 -15.71
N PHE A 165 10.75 -4.59 -15.03
CA PHE A 165 9.34 -4.50 -14.62
C PHE A 165 9.10 -3.43 -13.57
N GLN A 166 9.96 -3.30 -12.56
CA GLN A 166 9.85 -2.23 -11.59
C GLN A 166 9.96 -0.84 -12.24
N GLU A 167 10.92 -0.66 -13.13
CA GLU A 167 11.15 0.61 -13.85
C GLU A 167 9.97 0.96 -14.77
N SER A 168 9.27 -0.05 -15.30
CA SER A 168 8.09 0.15 -16.16
C SER A 168 6.79 0.32 -15.38
N LEU A 169 6.82 0.14 -14.04
CA LEU A 169 5.66 0.37 -13.19
C LEU A 169 5.25 1.85 -13.26
N SER A 170 4.02 2.07 -13.67
CA SER A 170 3.42 3.40 -13.71
C SER A 170 2.26 3.50 -12.73
N CYS A 171 2.22 4.59 -11.99
CA CYS A 171 1.19 4.93 -11.01
C CYS A 171 0.88 6.42 -11.19
N ILE A 172 -0.09 6.75 -12.05
CA ILE A 172 -0.36 8.13 -12.47
C ILE A 172 -1.85 8.45 -12.45
N GLU A 173 -2.18 9.73 -12.32
CA GLU A 173 -3.55 10.19 -12.44
C GLU A 173 -4.13 9.88 -13.82
N TYR A 174 -5.33 9.32 -13.83
CA TYR A 174 -6.09 9.10 -15.05
C TYR A 174 -6.87 10.37 -15.40
N ASN A 175 -6.54 10.94 -16.54
CA ASN A 175 -7.28 12.05 -17.11
C ASN A 175 -8.17 11.52 -18.24
N ASP A 176 -9.49 11.65 -18.08
CA ASP A 176 -10.44 11.41 -19.16
C ASP A 176 -10.18 12.44 -20.27
N ILE A 177 -9.63 12.00 -21.40
CA ILE A 177 -9.48 12.80 -22.62
C ILE A 177 -10.75 12.66 -23.45
#